data_33c92e210b500e5b932a84150e9d9546
#
_entry.id   33c92e210b500e5b932a84150e9d9546
#
_cell.length_a   1.000
_cell.length_b   1.000
_cell.length_c   1.000
_cell.angle_alpha   90.00
_cell.angle_beta   90.00
_cell.angle_gamma   90.00
#
_symmetry.space_group_name_H-M   'P 1'
#
loop_
_entity.id
_entity.type
_entity.pdbx_description
1 polymer ?
#
loop_
_entity_poly.entity_id
_entity_poly.type
_entity_poly.pdbx_seq_one_letter_code
_entity_poly.pdbx_strand_id
1 'polypeptide(L)'
;MPLEVCLLRKTCGISRVIRLLDCFESHDSYIIVMERPVPCKDLFDFITKNGMLSEDMARNFFKQVVETVIACHKRGVIHRDIKDENLLVNLNTNDLKLIDFGSGAYLKNGPYQDFDGKLTFSLLPNYQYKRHIKAVNLKNVKL
;
A
#
# COMPACT_ATOMS: atom_id res chain seq x y z
N MET A 1 -1.63 12.08 19.46
CA MET A 1 -1.70 12.03 17.98
C MET A 1 -1.47 10.59 17.55
N PRO A 2 -2.33 9.99 16.71
CA PRO A 2 -2.21 8.61 16.24
C PRO A 2 -0.92 8.36 15.50
N LEU A 3 -0.37 7.14 15.62
CA LEU A 3 0.84 6.72 14.89
C LEU A 3 0.65 6.83 13.38
N GLU A 4 -0.52 6.46 12.86
CA GLU A 4 -0.86 6.59 11.43
C GLU A 4 -0.63 8.00 10.89
N VAL A 5 -1.07 9.03 11.62
CA VAL A 5 -0.86 10.44 11.24
C VAL A 5 0.63 10.79 11.17
N CYS A 6 1.41 10.28 12.14
CA CYS A 6 2.86 10.49 12.16
C CYS A 6 3.54 9.83 10.95
N LEU A 7 3.12 8.62 10.58
CA LEU A 7 3.64 7.89 9.43
C LEU A 7 3.27 8.58 8.11
N LEU A 8 2.01 9.02 7.97
CA LEU A 8 1.54 9.78 6.81
C LEU A 8 2.30 11.11 6.64
N ARG A 9 2.60 11.81 7.74
CA ARG A 9 3.44 13.01 7.70
C ARG A 9 4.86 12.71 7.22
N LYS A 10 5.45 11.60 7.66
CA LYS A 10 6.79 11.18 7.21
C LYS A 10 6.83 10.80 5.74
N THR A 11 5.77 10.22 5.22
CA THR A 11 5.66 9.82 3.81
C THR A 11 5.15 10.95 2.90
N CYS A 12 4.92 12.14 3.45
CA CYS A 12 4.50 13.32 2.69
C CYS A 12 5.45 13.59 1.52
N GLY A 13 4.88 13.85 0.33
CA GLY A 13 5.63 14.10 -0.90
C GLY A 13 6.01 12.84 -1.69
N ILE A 14 5.68 11.63 -1.22
CA ILE A 14 5.72 10.43 -2.04
C ILE A 14 4.45 10.40 -2.89
N SER A 15 4.58 10.55 -4.20
CA SER A 15 3.44 10.71 -5.12
C SER A 15 2.45 9.55 -5.10
N ARG A 16 2.95 8.32 -4.84
CA ARG A 16 2.15 7.09 -4.76
C ARG A 16 1.73 6.71 -3.34
N VAL A 17 1.82 7.62 -2.39
CA VAL A 17 1.21 7.50 -1.05
C VAL A 17 0.09 8.50 -0.94
N ILE A 18 -1.00 8.12 -0.29
CA ILE A 18 -2.12 9.02 -0.02
C ILE A 18 -1.64 10.23 0.77
N ARG A 19 -2.01 11.43 0.35
CA ARG A 19 -1.59 12.65 1.01
C ARG A 19 -2.51 12.97 2.18
N LEU A 20 -1.91 13.11 3.36
CA LEU A 20 -2.58 13.71 4.50
C LEU A 20 -2.82 15.19 4.22
N LEU A 21 -4.05 15.67 4.37
CA LEU A 21 -4.43 17.07 4.23
C LEU A 21 -4.52 17.74 5.59
N ASP A 22 -5.21 17.11 6.54
CA ASP A 22 -5.38 17.63 7.89
C ASP A 22 -5.65 16.53 8.91
N CYS A 23 -5.60 16.87 10.20
CA CYS A 23 -5.95 15.97 11.29
C CYS A 23 -6.51 16.78 12.44
N PHE A 24 -7.72 16.47 12.85
CA PHE A 24 -8.41 17.12 13.97
C PHE A 24 -8.54 16.15 15.14
N GLU A 25 -8.28 16.63 16.33
CA GLU A 25 -8.53 15.93 17.58
C GLU A 25 -9.94 16.28 18.08
N SER A 26 -10.71 15.24 18.41
CA SER A 26 -12.00 15.33 19.09
C SER A 26 -11.88 14.72 20.47
N HIS A 27 -12.91 14.83 21.32
CA HIS A 27 -12.87 14.37 22.71
C HIS A 27 -12.37 12.94 22.87
N ASP A 28 -12.83 11.99 22.01
CA ASP A 28 -12.51 10.57 22.10
C ASP A 28 -12.01 9.96 20.78
N SER A 29 -11.66 10.80 19.81
CA SER A 29 -11.32 10.33 18.45
C SER A 29 -10.46 11.31 17.68
N TYR A 30 -9.89 10.85 16.58
CA TYR A 30 -9.19 11.69 15.61
C TYR A 30 -9.90 11.62 14.26
N ILE A 31 -10.02 12.78 13.61
CA ILE A 31 -10.53 12.88 12.24
C ILE A 31 -9.35 13.13 11.33
N ILE A 32 -9.03 12.14 10.48
CA ILE A 32 -7.94 12.23 9.53
C ILE A 32 -8.51 12.61 8.17
N VAL A 33 -8.08 13.74 7.63
CA VAL A 33 -8.49 14.24 6.31
C VAL A 33 -7.40 13.95 5.30
N MET A 34 -7.75 13.21 4.25
CA MET A 34 -6.83 12.79 3.20
C MET A 34 -7.31 13.22 1.83
N GLU A 35 -6.41 13.32 0.87
CA GLU A 35 -6.79 13.51 -0.53
C GLU A 35 -7.67 12.34 -1.00
N ARG A 36 -8.56 12.62 -1.93
CA ARG A 36 -9.36 11.60 -2.63
C ARG A 36 -9.08 11.68 -4.13
N PRO A 37 -8.27 10.79 -4.67
CA PRO A 37 -8.10 10.68 -6.12
C PRO A 37 -9.44 10.37 -6.80
N VAL A 38 -9.75 11.04 -7.91
CA VAL A 38 -11.00 10.83 -8.65
C VAL A 38 -10.69 10.86 -10.15
N PRO A 39 -11.15 9.88 -10.94
CA PRO A 39 -11.85 8.66 -10.53
C PRO A 39 -10.89 7.58 -10.02
N CYS A 40 -11.24 6.92 -8.93
CA CYS A 40 -10.46 5.80 -8.41
C CYS A 40 -11.34 4.68 -7.83
N LYS A 41 -10.74 3.50 -7.71
CA LYS A 41 -11.24 2.33 -6.99
C LYS A 41 -10.07 1.68 -6.27
N ASP A 42 -10.34 0.91 -5.22
CA ASP A 42 -9.31 0.01 -4.73
C ASP A 42 -9.02 -1.11 -5.75
N LEU A 43 -7.84 -1.70 -5.64
CA LEU A 43 -7.37 -2.69 -6.62
C LEU A 43 -8.20 -3.98 -6.55
N PHE A 44 -8.74 -4.33 -5.38
CA PHE A 44 -9.63 -5.47 -5.22
C PHE A 44 -10.91 -5.29 -6.05
N ASP A 45 -11.60 -4.16 -5.92
CA ASP A 45 -12.79 -3.82 -6.70
C ASP A 45 -12.46 -3.68 -8.19
N PHE A 46 -11.27 -3.13 -8.51
CA PHE A 46 -10.81 -3.02 -9.90
C PHE A 46 -10.67 -4.39 -10.56
N ILE A 47 -10.01 -5.36 -9.88
CA ILE A 47 -9.85 -6.73 -10.39
C ILE A 47 -11.19 -7.46 -10.44
N THR A 48 -12.02 -7.32 -9.41
CA THR A 48 -13.33 -7.96 -9.34
C THR A 48 -14.22 -7.53 -10.50
N LYS A 49 -14.18 -6.25 -10.86
CA LYS A 49 -15.00 -5.71 -11.95
C LYS A 49 -14.46 -6.04 -13.34
N ASN A 50 -13.14 -5.98 -13.53
CA ASN A 50 -12.54 -6.09 -14.86
C ASN A 50 -12.03 -7.51 -15.18
N GLY A 51 -12.03 -8.41 -14.19
CA GLY A 51 -11.46 -9.75 -14.33
C GLY A 51 -9.95 -9.77 -14.13
N MET A 52 -9.30 -10.84 -14.60
CA MET A 52 -7.86 -11.03 -14.45
C MET A 52 -7.08 -9.91 -15.14
N LEU A 53 -6.08 -9.39 -14.45
CA LEU A 53 -5.13 -8.44 -15.04
C LEU A 53 -4.31 -9.10 -16.13
N SER A 54 -4.02 -8.36 -17.20
CA SER A 54 -2.99 -8.77 -18.15
C SER A 54 -1.63 -8.84 -17.45
N GLU A 55 -0.71 -9.63 -17.99
CA GLU A 55 0.63 -9.76 -17.41
C GLU A 55 1.35 -8.39 -17.34
N ASP A 56 1.23 -7.59 -18.40
CA ASP A 56 1.85 -6.26 -18.45
C ASP A 56 1.26 -5.31 -17.40
N MET A 57 -0.06 -5.33 -17.21
CA MET A 57 -0.70 -4.52 -16.17
C MET A 57 -0.31 -4.98 -14.77
N ALA A 58 -0.29 -6.29 -14.52
CA ALA A 58 0.14 -6.85 -13.25
C ALA A 58 1.61 -6.50 -12.93
N ARG A 59 2.48 -6.56 -13.93
CA ARG A 59 3.89 -6.17 -13.82
C ARG A 59 4.04 -4.67 -13.51
N ASN A 60 3.27 -3.82 -14.21
CA ASN A 60 3.27 -2.38 -13.95
C ASN A 60 2.80 -2.07 -12.53
N PHE A 61 1.70 -2.64 -12.07
CA PHE A 61 1.20 -2.45 -10.72
C PHE A 61 2.20 -2.93 -9.67
N PHE A 62 2.77 -4.11 -9.86
CA PHE A 62 3.78 -4.64 -8.95
C PHE A 62 5.01 -3.72 -8.84
N LYS A 63 5.51 -3.23 -9.99
CA LYS A 63 6.60 -2.25 -10.01
C LYS A 63 6.26 -1.00 -9.21
N GLN A 64 5.07 -0.43 -9.40
CA GLN A 64 4.62 0.75 -8.67
C GLN A 64 4.58 0.49 -7.16
N VAL A 65 4.09 -0.68 -6.72
CA VAL A 65 4.06 -1.05 -5.31
C VAL A 65 5.48 -1.14 -4.74
N VAL A 66 6.40 -1.83 -5.42
CA VAL A 66 7.80 -1.97 -4.97
C VAL A 66 8.48 -0.61 -4.86
N GLU A 67 8.34 0.25 -5.86
CA GLU A 67 8.90 1.61 -5.84
C GLU A 67 8.34 2.44 -4.68
N THR A 68 7.04 2.31 -4.39
CA THR A 68 6.38 3.01 -3.29
C THR A 68 6.90 2.51 -1.93
N VAL A 69 7.02 1.20 -1.75
CA VAL A 69 7.57 0.60 -0.52
C VAL A 69 9.01 1.05 -0.29
N ILE A 70 9.85 1.03 -1.33
CA ILE A 70 11.24 1.53 -1.23
C ILE A 70 11.26 3.01 -0.82
N ALA A 71 10.37 3.83 -1.38
CA ALA A 71 10.28 5.25 -1.03
C ALA A 71 9.85 5.45 0.43
N CYS A 72 8.90 4.66 0.94
CA CYS A 72 8.50 4.66 2.34
C CYS A 72 9.67 4.24 3.26
N HIS A 73 10.38 3.17 2.93
CA HIS A 73 11.55 2.71 3.69
C HIS A 73 12.65 3.78 3.77
N LYS A 74 12.94 4.50 2.67
CA LYS A 74 13.87 5.63 2.67
C LYS A 74 13.45 6.77 3.62
N ARG A 75 12.17 6.89 3.92
CA ARG A 75 11.62 7.82 4.91
C ARG A 75 11.54 7.23 6.32
N GLY A 76 12.05 6.00 6.51
CA GLY A 76 12.02 5.29 7.79
C GLY A 76 10.63 4.82 8.19
N VAL A 77 9.80 4.46 7.22
CA VAL A 77 8.43 3.97 7.44
C VAL A 77 8.26 2.60 6.80
N ILE A 78 7.64 1.66 7.53
CA ILE A 78 7.19 0.37 7.03
C ILE A 78 5.67 0.28 7.15
N HIS A 79 4.99 -0.18 6.09
CA HIS A 79 3.53 -0.21 6.02
C HIS A 79 2.91 -1.41 6.74
N ARG A 80 3.46 -2.61 6.57
CA ARG A 80 3.10 -3.90 7.19
C ARG A 80 1.75 -4.52 6.77
N ASP A 81 0.91 -3.82 5.99
CA ASP A 81 -0.38 -4.35 5.49
C ASP A 81 -0.59 -4.03 3.99
N ILE A 82 0.41 -4.39 3.15
CA ILE A 82 0.28 -4.23 1.69
C ILE A 82 -0.65 -5.29 1.14
N LYS A 83 -1.79 -4.88 0.63
CA LYS A 83 -2.81 -5.72 -0.01
C LYS A 83 -3.58 -4.91 -1.06
N ASP A 84 -4.35 -5.58 -1.89
CA ASP A 84 -5.14 -4.97 -2.96
C ASP A 84 -6.20 -3.97 -2.46
N GLU A 85 -6.81 -4.21 -1.30
CA GLU A 85 -7.74 -3.30 -0.65
C GLU A 85 -7.08 -1.98 -0.23
N ASN A 86 -5.75 -1.98 0.03
CA ASN A 86 -4.98 -0.82 0.46
C ASN A 86 -4.25 -0.11 -0.70
N LEU A 87 -4.62 -0.41 -1.94
CA LEU A 87 -4.09 0.19 -3.17
C LEU A 87 -5.23 0.81 -3.97
N LEU A 88 -5.26 2.13 -4.08
CA LEU A 88 -6.20 2.83 -4.96
C LEU A 88 -5.64 2.91 -6.38
N VAL A 89 -6.45 2.54 -7.35
CA VAL A 89 -6.14 2.65 -8.80
C VAL A 89 -6.82 3.89 -9.35
N ASN A 90 -6.05 4.80 -9.94
CA ASN A 90 -6.62 5.86 -10.78
C ASN A 90 -7.09 5.24 -12.10
N LEU A 91 -8.40 5.37 -12.38
CA LEU A 91 -9.03 4.72 -13.54
C LEU A 91 -8.65 5.33 -14.90
N ASN A 92 -8.07 6.53 -14.90
CA ASN A 92 -7.63 7.21 -16.12
C ASN A 92 -6.17 6.88 -16.45
N THR A 93 -5.31 6.74 -15.45
CA THR A 93 -3.86 6.63 -15.65
C THR A 93 -3.28 5.28 -15.25
N ASN A 94 -4.05 4.45 -14.53
CA ASN A 94 -3.59 3.21 -13.89
C ASN A 94 -2.44 3.43 -12.89
N ASP A 95 -2.37 4.64 -12.31
CA ASP A 95 -1.46 4.90 -11.20
C ASP A 95 -2.03 4.37 -9.89
N LEU A 96 -1.16 3.81 -9.06
CA LEU A 96 -1.52 3.33 -7.73
C LEU A 96 -1.22 4.38 -6.65
N LYS A 97 -2.07 4.41 -5.63
CA LYS A 97 -1.79 5.08 -4.35
C LYS A 97 -1.97 4.12 -3.19
N LEU A 98 -0.96 4.06 -2.34
CA LEU A 98 -0.98 3.30 -1.10
C LEU A 98 -1.73 4.08 -0.03
N ILE A 99 -2.66 3.42 0.65
CA ILE A 99 -3.50 3.97 1.72
C ILE A 99 -3.38 3.10 2.98
N ASP A 100 -3.95 3.57 4.09
CA ASP A 100 -4.10 2.84 5.35
C ASP A 100 -2.76 2.45 6.00
N PHE A 101 -2.15 3.40 6.73
CA PHE A 101 -0.94 3.19 7.52
C PHE A 101 -1.24 2.78 8.97
N GLY A 102 -2.49 2.35 9.28
CA GLY A 102 -2.91 1.96 10.62
C GLY A 102 -2.10 0.81 11.23
N SER A 103 -1.64 -0.13 10.40
CA SER A 103 -0.72 -1.21 10.82
C SER A 103 0.76 -0.86 10.68
N GLY A 104 1.08 0.36 10.23
CA GLY A 104 2.45 0.78 9.95
C GLY A 104 3.32 0.94 11.19
N ALA A 105 4.62 1.11 10.97
CA ALA A 105 5.59 1.36 12.02
C ALA A 105 6.77 2.19 11.51
N TYR A 106 7.55 2.75 12.42
CA TYR A 106 8.86 3.28 12.08
C TYR A 106 9.81 2.13 11.75
N LEU A 107 10.57 2.28 10.67
CA LEU A 107 11.60 1.33 10.30
C LEU A 107 12.69 1.32 11.38
N LYS A 108 13.03 0.14 11.88
CA LYS A 108 14.06 -0.07 12.90
C LYS A 108 14.95 -1.25 12.53
N ASN A 109 16.17 -1.26 13.08
CA ASN A 109 17.05 -2.42 13.03
C ASN A 109 16.60 -3.42 14.11
N GLY A 110 16.16 -4.60 13.70
CA GLY A 110 15.72 -5.68 14.60
C GLY A 110 14.26 -6.09 14.40
N PRO A 111 13.84 -7.14 15.12
CA PRO A 111 12.49 -7.69 14.95
C PRO A 111 11.42 -6.74 15.50
N TYR A 112 10.25 -6.78 14.85
CA TYR A 112 9.03 -6.16 15.37
C TYR A 112 8.36 -7.15 16.32
N GLN A 113 8.11 -6.73 17.57
CA GLN A 113 7.50 -7.58 18.61
C GLN A 113 5.98 -7.51 18.59
N ASP A 114 5.42 -6.42 18.05
CA ASP A 114 4.00 -6.12 17.93
C ASP A 114 3.59 -6.34 16.48
N PHE A 115 3.07 -7.51 16.20
CA PHE A 115 2.54 -7.84 14.87
C PHE A 115 1.02 -7.68 14.87
N ASP A 116 0.54 -6.48 14.52
CA ASP A 116 -0.88 -6.20 14.31
C ASP A 116 -1.36 -6.47 12.88
N GLY A 117 -0.44 -6.81 11.98
CA GLY A 117 -0.75 -7.13 10.59
C GLY A 117 -1.28 -8.55 10.46
N LYS A 118 -2.38 -8.74 9.73
CA LYS A 118 -2.75 -10.07 9.24
C LYS A 118 -1.59 -10.63 8.42
N LEU A 119 -1.23 -11.89 8.66
CA LEU A 119 -0.11 -12.65 8.05
C LEU A 119 -0.23 -12.81 6.52
N THR A 120 -0.80 -11.85 5.81
CA THR A 120 -1.22 -12.00 4.42
C THR A 120 -0.11 -11.67 3.42
N PHE A 121 0.96 -10.99 3.83
CA PHE A 121 2.12 -10.67 2.99
C PHE A 121 3.46 -10.81 3.69
N SER A 122 3.54 -11.58 4.75
CA SER A 122 4.82 -12.08 5.22
C SER A 122 5.30 -13.12 4.22
N LEU A 123 6.53 -13.05 3.83
CA LEU A 123 7.34 -13.86 2.90
C LEU A 123 7.15 -15.39 2.95
N LEU A 124 5.97 -15.88 3.31
CA LEU A 124 5.63 -17.30 3.24
C LEU A 124 4.79 -17.54 1.99
N PRO A 125 5.10 -18.58 1.21
CA PRO A 125 4.36 -18.96 0.02
C PRO A 125 3.01 -19.55 0.44
N ASN A 126 2.04 -18.74 0.82
CA ASN A 126 0.73 -19.22 1.25
C ASN A 126 -0.29 -19.21 0.13
N TYR A 127 -0.64 -20.33 -0.15
CA TYR A 127 -1.62 -21.16 -0.85
C TYR A 127 -2.91 -20.49 -1.35
N GLN A 128 -3.35 -19.33 -0.86
CA GLN A 128 -4.63 -18.76 -1.30
C GLN A 128 -4.49 -17.74 -2.44
N TYR A 129 -3.35 -17.06 -2.58
CA TYR A 129 -3.11 -16.12 -3.68
C TYR A 129 -2.67 -16.76 -4.99
N LYS A 130 -2.38 -18.08 -5.00
CA LYS A 130 -2.08 -18.82 -6.25
C LYS A 130 -3.23 -18.87 -7.25
N ARG A 131 -4.43 -18.41 -6.88
CA ARG A 131 -5.57 -18.42 -7.80
C ARG A 131 -5.64 -17.20 -8.72
N HIS A 132 -4.98 -16.09 -8.41
CA HIS A 132 -5.14 -14.83 -9.15
C HIS A 132 -3.86 -14.25 -9.75
N ILE A 133 -2.69 -14.64 -9.25
CA ILE A 133 -1.41 -14.25 -9.84
C ILE A 133 -0.66 -15.53 -10.19
N LYS A 134 -0.72 -15.97 -11.45
CA LYS A 134 0.28 -16.90 -11.96
C LYS A 134 1.64 -16.23 -11.75
N ALA A 135 2.52 -16.87 -11.01
CA ALA A 135 3.80 -16.35 -10.59
C ALA A 135 4.48 -15.56 -11.72
N VAL A 136 4.63 -14.26 -11.52
CA VAL A 136 5.51 -13.45 -12.36
C VAL A 136 6.92 -13.98 -12.12
N ASN A 137 7.54 -14.49 -13.19
CA ASN A 137 8.90 -15.03 -13.12
C ASN A 137 9.87 -13.88 -12.87
N LEU A 138 10.28 -13.69 -11.62
CA LEU A 138 11.16 -12.61 -11.15
C LEU A 138 12.56 -12.61 -11.78
N LYS A 139 12.90 -13.63 -12.62
CA LYS A 139 14.20 -13.70 -13.28
C LYS A 139 14.49 -12.57 -14.29
N ASN A 140 13.47 -11.83 -14.71
CA ASN A 140 13.61 -10.78 -15.72
C ASN A 140 13.39 -9.35 -15.19
N VAL A 141 13.25 -9.14 -13.90
CA VAL A 141 13.22 -7.81 -13.32
C VAL A 141 14.67 -7.36 -13.09
N LYS A 142 15.26 -6.66 -14.04
CA LYS A 142 16.46 -5.87 -13.78
C LYS A 142 16.04 -4.66 -12.93
N LEU A 143 16.53 -4.64 -11.69
CA LEU A 143 16.49 -3.47 -10.82
C LEU A 143 17.45 -2.41 -11.34
#